data_07313513120c2b26905056cdc437675d
#
_entry.id   07313513120c2b26905056cdc437675d
#
_cell.length_a   1.000
_cell.length_b   1.000
_cell.length_c   1.000
_cell.angle_alpha   90.00
_cell.angle_beta   90.00
_cell.angle_gamma   90.00
#
_symmetry.space_group_name_H-M   'P 1'
#
loop_
_entity.id
_entity.type
_entity.pdbx_description
1 polymer ?
#
loop_
_entity_poly.entity_id
_entity_poly.type
_entity_poly.pdbx_seq_one_letter_code
_entity_poly.pdbx_strand_id
1 'polypeptide(L)'
;MSECQKVMIKESHEFDYDIPFSLPVRCKWDLFMNNVGWGADIKSTTATSHSQFLEAVRFFDYDRQRFWYMEIAGSRQDMIIGISKENFEVFKIPIERGDDIWKSGREKCLELAFKYYLMFYQ
;
A
#
# COMPACT_ATOMS: atom_id res chain seq x y z
N MET A 1 8.51 14.92 -12.23
CA MET A 1 8.80 13.79 -13.10
C MET A 1 8.31 12.49 -12.47
N SER A 2 7.82 11.55 -13.28
CA SER A 2 7.30 10.28 -12.78
C SER A 2 8.12 9.10 -13.30
N GLU A 3 8.09 8.01 -12.55
CA GLU A 3 8.67 6.74 -12.95
C GLU A 3 7.63 5.65 -12.89
N CYS A 4 7.55 4.84 -13.95
CA CYS A 4 6.77 3.62 -13.96
C CYS A 4 7.61 2.47 -13.42
N GLN A 5 7.00 1.58 -12.64
CA GLN A 5 7.66 0.40 -12.11
C GLN A 5 8.88 0.73 -11.21
N LYS A 6 8.79 1.81 -10.45
CA LYS A 6 9.89 2.21 -9.56
C LYS A 6 10.06 1.21 -8.42
N VAL A 7 11.28 0.70 -8.26
CA VAL A 7 11.64 -0.21 -7.17
C VAL A 7 12.31 0.58 -6.05
N MET A 8 11.89 0.31 -4.81
CA MET A 8 12.53 0.84 -3.61
C MET A 8 12.91 -0.31 -2.70
N ILE A 9 14.14 -0.24 -2.16
CA ILE A 9 14.68 -1.29 -1.28
C ILE A 9 15.26 -0.62 -0.04
N LYS A 10 14.93 -1.18 1.13
CA LYS A 10 15.60 -0.85 2.39
C LYS A 10 16.17 -2.13 2.99
N GLU A 11 17.43 -2.12 3.36
CA GLU A 11 18.07 -3.27 3.98
C GLU A 11 17.55 -3.54 5.39
N SER A 12 17.09 -2.48 6.07
CA SER A 12 16.51 -2.60 7.39
C SER A 12 15.43 -1.54 7.58
N HIS A 13 14.20 -1.97 7.84
CA HIS A 13 13.08 -1.10 8.18
C HIS A 13 12.59 -1.47 9.56
N GLU A 14 12.41 -0.48 10.42
CA GLU A 14 11.99 -0.70 11.79
C GLU A 14 10.47 -0.78 11.91
N PHE A 15 10.01 -1.77 12.67
CA PHE A 15 8.62 -1.99 12.99
C PHE A 15 8.46 -2.00 14.51
N ASP A 16 7.28 -1.62 14.97
CA ASP A 16 6.94 -1.68 16.39
C ASP A 16 5.56 -2.32 16.54
N TYR A 17 5.56 -3.57 16.96
CA TYR A 17 4.35 -4.35 17.22
C TYR A 17 4.71 -5.39 18.29
N ASP A 18 4.09 -5.34 19.47
CA ASP A 18 4.48 -6.10 20.66
C ASP A 18 5.92 -5.81 21.10
N ILE A 19 6.87 -5.99 20.19
CA ILE A 19 8.28 -5.66 20.41
C ILE A 19 8.80 -4.87 19.20
N PRO A 20 9.84 -4.07 19.35
CA PRO A 20 10.52 -3.49 18.19
C PRO A 20 11.32 -4.57 17.44
N PHE A 21 11.27 -4.53 16.12
CA PHE A 21 12.04 -5.44 15.27
C PHE A 21 12.31 -4.79 13.92
N SER A 22 13.24 -5.36 13.16
CA SER A 22 13.61 -4.84 11.84
C SER A 22 13.58 -5.94 10.80
N LEU A 23 13.20 -5.60 9.58
CA LEU A 23 13.21 -6.49 8.42
C LEU A 23 13.75 -5.77 7.20
N PRO A 24 14.42 -6.49 6.28
CA PRO A 24 14.67 -5.94 4.95
C PRO A 24 13.34 -5.89 4.19
N VAL A 25 13.12 -4.80 3.45
CA VAL A 25 11.86 -4.58 2.77
C VAL A 25 12.08 -4.03 1.36
N ARG A 26 11.13 -4.29 0.47
CA ARG A 26 11.15 -3.75 -0.88
C ARG A 26 9.73 -3.57 -1.39
N CYS A 27 9.56 -2.66 -2.33
CA CYS A 27 8.30 -2.47 -3.03
C CYS A 27 8.57 -2.05 -4.48
N LYS A 28 7.55 -2.19 -5.31
CA LYS A 28 7.60 -1.80 -6.72
C LYS A 28 6.34 -1.03 -7.06
N TRP A 29 6.49 0.26 -7.28
CA TRP A 29 5.39 1.15 -7.61
C TRP A 29 4.99 1.01 -9.07
N ASP A 30 3.69 1.03 -9.35
CA ASP A 30 3.21 1.13 -10.74
C ASP A 30 3.58 2.51 -11.30
N LEU A 31 3.38 3.55 -10.52
CA LEU A 31 3.72 4.92 -10.87
C LEU A 31 4.18 5.65 -9.63
N PHE A 32 5.32 6.33 -9.70
CA PHE A 32 5.83 7.15 -8.61
C PHE A 32 6.27 8.51 -9.14
N MET A 33 5.79 9.57 -8.50
CA MET A 33 6.12 10.96 -8.86
C MET A 33 7.26 11.47 -7.98
N ASN A 34 8.47 11.48 -8.53
CA ASN A 34 9.67 11.81 -7.76
C ASN A 34 9.64 13.24 -7.21
N ASN A 35 9.04 14.16 -7.94
CA ASN A 35 9.04 15.58 -7.56
C ASN A 35 8.13 15.89 -6.37
N VAL A 36 7.12 15.06 -6.10
CA VAL A 36 6.19 15.24 -4.98
C VAL A 36 6.28 14.12 -3.94
N GLY A 37 7.00 13.05 -4.25
CA GLY A 37 7.32 12.00 -3.28
C GLY A 37 6.17 11.04 -2.95
N TRP A 38 5.21 10.85 -3.86
CA TRP A 38 4.17 9.85 -3.68
C TRP A 38 3.76 9.24 -5.02
N GLY A 39 3.01 8.16 -4.98
CA GLY A 39 2.69 7.41 -6.19
C GLY A 39 1.30 6.83 -6.20
N ALA A 40 1.08 5.92 -7.14
CA ALA A 40 -0.22 5.29 -7.36
C ALA A 40 -0.05 3.82 -7.71
N ASP A 41 -1.12 3.07 -7.47
CA ASP A 41 -1.24 1.67 -7.84
C ASP A 41 -2.50 1.49 -8.69
N ILE A 42 -2.39 0.71 -9.75
CA ILE A 42 -3.49 0.49 -10.69
C ILE A 42 -3.98 -0.94 -10.51
N LYS A 43 -5.29 -1.09 -10.26
CA LYS A 43 -5.93 -2.40 -10.07
C LYS A 43 -7.07 -2.56 -11.07
N SER A 44 -7.14 -3.71 -11.72
CA SER A 44 -8.37 -4.10 -12.40
C SER A 44 -9.35 -4.65 -11.38
N THR A 45 -10.64 -4.40 -11.57
CA THR A 45 -11.66 -4.81 -10.60
C THR A 45 -12.96 -5.19 -11.30
N THR A 46 -13.77 -6.01 -10.65
CA THR A 46 -15.14 -6.30 -11.09
C THR A 46 -16.16 -5.35 -10.47
N ALA A 47 -15.73 -4.46 -9.58
CA ALA A 47 -16.60 -3.46 -8.98
C ALA A 47 -17.20 -2.55 -10.07
N THR A 48 -18.45 -2.16 -9.90
CA THR A 48 -19.17 -1.30 -10.84
C THR A 48 -19.52 0.06 -10.22
N SER A 49 -19.13 0.30 -8.98
CA SER A 49 -19.32 1.57 -8.29
C SER A 49 -18.12 1.87 -7.40
N HIS A 50 -17.99 3.14 -7.02
CA HIS A 50 -16.93 3.57 -6.12
C HIS A 50 -17.00 2.84 -4.76
N SER A 51 -18.20 2.70 -4.21
CA SER A 51 -18.38 2.02 -2.92
C SER A 51 -18.00 0.54 -2.98
N GLN A 52 -18.32 -0.13 -4.08
CA GLN A 52 -17.91 -1.52 -4.28
C GLN A 52 -16.39 -1.64 -4.40
N PHE A 53 -15.75 -0.70 -5.08
CA PHE A 53 -14.29 -0.71 -5.19
C PHE A 53 -13.65 -0.46 -3.82
N LEU A 54 -14.21 0.43 -3.03
CA LEU A 54 -13.72 0.71 -1.68
C LEU A 54 -13.78 -0.55 -0.79
N GLU A 55 -14.86 -1.32 -0.91
CA GLU A 55 -14.95 -2.62 -0.22
C GLU A 55 -13.88 -3.59 -0.71
N ALA A 56 -13.66 -3.64 -2.03
CA ALA A 56 -12.64 -4.51 -2.63
C ALA A 56 -11.24 -4.17 -2.14
N VAL A 57 -10.94 -2.91 -1.92
CA VAL A 57 -9.64 -2.46 -1.40
C VAL A 57 -9.33 -3.15 -0.07
N ARG A 58 -10.31 -3.22 0.82
CA ARG A 58 -10.14 -3.87 2.13
C ARG A 58 -10.19 -5.39 2.03
N PHE A 59 -11.06 -5.91 1.20
CA PHE A 59 -11.23 -7.36 1.05
C PHE A 59 -9.96 -8.02 0.47
N PHE A 60 -9.34 -7.40 -0.52
CA PHE A 60 -8.14 -7.93 -1.15
C PHE A 60 -6.84 -7.43 -0.50
N ASP A 61 -6.93 -6.76 0.64
CA ASP A 61 -5.78 -6.25 1.40
C ASP A 61 -4.91 -5.26 0.61
N TYR A 62 -5.52 -4.50 -0.29
CA TYR A 62 -4.83 -3.42 -0.99
C TYR A 62 -4.45 -2.30 -0.03
N ASP A 63 -5.23 -2.09 1.02
CA ASP A 63 -4.91 -1.14 2.09
C ASP A 63 -3.59 -1.51 2.77
N ARG A 64 -3.35 -2.79 3.04
CA ARG A 64 -2.09 -3.28 3.60
C ARG A 64 -0.93 -2.99 2.65
N GLN A 65 -1.10 -3.27 1.37
CA GLN A 65 -0.08 -3.01 0.36
C GLN A 65 0.28 -1.52 0.29
N ARG A 66 -0.72 -0.64 0.28
CA ARG A 66 -0.48 0.80 0.17
C ARG A 66 0.22 1.35 1.41
N PHE A 67 -0.19 0.91 2.60
CA PHE A 67 0.52 1.28 3.82
C PHE A 67 2.00 0.87 3.75
N TRP A 68 2.26 -0.36 3.33
CA TRP A 68 3.62 -0.89 3.20
C TRP A 68 4.47 -0.01 2.27
N TYR A 69 3.93 0.31 1.10
CA TYR A 69 4.63 1.12 0.13
C TYR A 69 4.88 2.54 0.65
N MET A 70 3.89 3.14 1.31
CA MET A 70 4.02 4.47 1.89
C MET A 70 5.11 4.50 2.97
N GLU A 71 5.21 3.46 3.78
CA GLU A 71 6.25 3.37 4.80
C GLU A 71 7.64 3.26 4.19
N ILE A 72 7.81 2.45 3.17
CA ILE A 72 9.11 2.30 2.51
C ILE A 72 9.54 3.60 1.84
N ALA A 73 8.63 4.27 1.18
CA ALA A 73 8.92 5.53 0.48
C ALA A 73 8.96 6.75 1.40
N GLY A 74 8.41 6.65 2.61
CA GLY A 74 8.25 7.81 3.48
C GLY A 74 7.22 8.80 2.96
N SER A 75 6.29 8.37 2.12
CA SER A 75 5.30 9.26 1.50
C SER A 75 4.15 9.56 2.44
N ARG A 76 3.55 10.73 2.28
CA ARG A 76 2.39 11.17 3.07
C ARG A 76 1.07 10.87 2.37
N GLN A 77 1.12 10.64 1.08
CA GLN A 77 -0.06 10.43 0.23
C GLN A 77 0.18 9.24 -0.68
N ASP A 78 -0.92 8.67 -1.16
CA ASP A 78 -0.92 7.58 -2.12
C ASP A 78 -2.26 7.58 -2.86
N MET A 79 -2.37 6.79 -3.90
CA MET A 79 -3.63 6.65 -4.62
C MET A 79 -3.79 5.23 -5.14
N ILE A 80 -5.00 4.69 -5.00
CA ILE A 80 -5.38 3.46 -5.66
C ILE A 80 -6.33 3.83 -6.79
N ILE A 81 -6.01 3.36 -7.99
CA ILE A 81 -6.83 3.58 -9.17
C ILE A 81 -7.41 2.24 -9.59
N GLY A 82 -8.73 2.12 -9.53
CA GLY A 82 -9.44 0.93 -9.98
C GLY A 82 -10.02 1.13 -11.37
N ILE A 83 -9.84 0.13 -12.24
CA ILE A 83 -10.45 0.15 -13.57
C ILE A 83 -11.40 -1.05 -13.65
N SER A 84 -12.69 -0.76 -13.81
CA SER A 84 -13.71 -1.79 -13.85
C SER A 84 -13.63 -2.58 -15.16
N LYS A 85 -13.59 -3.90 -15.03
CA LYS A 85 -13.67 -4.81 -16.18
C LYS A 85 -15.11 -4.95 -16.69
N GLU A 86 -16.09 -4.55 -15.89
CA GLU A 86 -17.51 -4.69 -16.22
C GLU A 86 -18.06 -3.50 -16.99
N ASN A 87 -17.78 -2.26 -16.52
CA ASN A 87 -18.33 -1.06 -17.11
C ASN A 87 -17.28 -0.03 -17.54
N PHE A 88 -16.00 -0.37 -17.41
CA PHE A 88 -14.87 0.49 -17.78
C PHE A 88 -14.76 1.81 -17.03
N GLU A 89 -15.51 1.95 -15.93
CA GLU A 89 -15.36 3.13 -15.08
C GLU A 89 -14.02 3.11 -14.34
N VAL A 90 -13.52 4.31 -14.03
CA VAL A 90 -12.28 4.49 -13.28
C VAL A 90 -12.63 5.03 -11.91
N PHE A 91 -12.14 4.35 -10.88
CA PHE A 91 -12.36 4.74 -9.48
C PHE A 91 -11.03 5.19 -8.89
N LYS A 92 -11.01 6.37 -8.28
CA LYS A 92 -9.82 6.90 -7.63
C LYS A 92 -10.04 6.97 -6.13
N ILE A 93 -9.16 6.34 -5.38
CA ILE A 93 -9.19 6.38 -3.91
C ILE A 93 -7.89 7.00 -3.43
N PRO A 94 -7.91 8.29 -3.06
CA PRO A 94 -6.74 8.91 -2.44
C PRO A 94 -6.56 8.40 -1.02
N ILE A 95 -5.33 8.24 -0.60
CA ILE A 95 -4.98 7.81 0.74
C ILE A 95 -4.04 8.85 1.34
N GLU A 96 -4.33 9.26 2.56
CA GLU A 96 -3.44 10.12 3.33
C GLU A 96 -3.02 9.41 4.60
N ARG A 97 -1.81 9.71 5.06
CA ARG A 97 -1.29 9.15 6.30
C ARG A 97 -2.21 9.53 7.46
N GLY A 98 -2.69 8.52 8.17
CA GLY A 98 -3.61 8.70 9.30
C GLY A 98 -5.10 8.55 8.98
N ASP A 99 -5.49 8.38 7.71
CA ASP A 99 -6.89 8.13 7.37
C ASP A 99 -7.30 6.67 7.66
N ASP A 100 -8.57 6.34 7.44
CA ASP A 100 -9.10 5.02 7.79
C ASP A 100 -8.46 3.89 6.99
N ILE A 101 -8.20 4.10 5.69
CA ILE A 101 -7.57 3.09 4.84
C ILE A 101 -6.13 2.87 5.28
N TRP A 102 -5.41 3.95 5.55
CA TRP A 102 -4.04 3.87 6.04
C TRP A 102 -3.97 3.14 7.38
N LYS A 103 -4.89 3.44 8.31
CA LYS A 103 -4.93 2.80 9.63
C LYS A 103 -5.24 1.31 9.54
N SER A 104 -6.22 0.92 8.71
CA SER A 104 -6.54 -0.50 8.52
C SER A 104 -5.37 -1.23 7.86
N GLY A 105 -4.73 -0.61 6.90
CA GLY A 105 -3.54 -1.16 6.26
C GLY A 105 -2.38 -1.31 7.24
N ARG A 106 -2.20 -0.34 8.13
CA ARG A 106 -1.17 -0.38 9.17
C ARG A 106 -1.35 -1.58 10.08
N GLU A 107 -2.55 -1.80 10.59
CA GLU A 107 -2.83 -2.92 11.48
C GLU A 107 -2.53 -4.26 10.81
N LYS A 108 -3.01 -4.43 9.58
CA LYS A 108 -2.78 -5.65 8.81
C LYS A 108 -1.29 -5.87 8.50
N CYS A 109 -0.60 -4.79 8.15
CA CYS A 109 0.82 -4.85 7.81
C CYS A 109 1.68 -5.22 9.01
N LEU A 110 1.46 -4.54 10.14
CA LEU A 110 2.25 -4.78 11.35
C LEU A 110 2.05 -6.20 11.88
N GLU A 111 0.81 -6.68 11.87
CA GLU A 111 0.52 -8.06 12.28
C GLU A 111 1.23 -9.07 11.40
N LEU A 112 1.16 -8.88 10.08
CA LEU A 112 1.80 -9.80 9.14
C LEU A 112 3.32 -9.75 9.25
N ALA A 113 3.89 -8.56 9.35
CA ALA A 113 5.34 -8.38 9.48
C ALA A 113 5.86 -9.04 10.76
N PHE A 114 5.12 -8.90 11.85
CA PHE A 114 5.50 -9.51 13.13
C PHE A 114 5.47 -11.04 13.04
N LYS A 115 4.43 -11.61 12.45
CA LYS A 115 4.35 -13.06 12.22
C LYS A 115 5.53 -13.56 11.39
N TYR A 116 5.87 -12.82 10.33
CA TYR A 116 7.03 -13.15 9.49
C TYR A 116 8.32 -13.11 10.31
N TYR A 117 8.50 -12.07 11.11
CA TYR A 117 9.66 -11.93 11.98
C TYR A 117 9.81 -13.11 12.94
N LEU A 118 8.71 -13.51 13.60
CA LEU A 118 8.72 -14.64 14.52
C LEU A 118 9.08 -15.94 13.84
N MET A 119 8.68 -16.12 12.57
CA MET A 119 8.96 -17.36 11.84
C MET A 119 10.39 -17.46 11.32
N PHE A 120 11.00 -16.35 10.93
CA PHE A 120 12.26 -16.39 10.18
C PHE A 120 13.45 -15.68 10.85
N TYR A 121 13.23 -14.86 11.84
CA TYR A 121 14.28 -13.99 12.41
C TYR A 121 14.45 -14.12 13.92
N GLN A 122 13.73 -15.01 14.54
CA GLN A 122 13.82 -15.19 15.98
C GLN A 122 14.81 -16.28 16.37
#